data_f83ed6f467d854fdaa0f0d8bf1a02690
#
_entry.id   f83ed6f467d854fdaa0f0d8bf1a02690
#
_cell.length_a   1.000
_cell.length_b   1.000
_cell.length_c   1.000
_cell.angle_alpha   90.00
_cell.angle_beta   90.00
_cell.angle_gamma   90.00
#
_symmetry.space_group_name_H-M   'P 1'
#
loop_
_entity.id
_entity.type
_entity.pdbx_description
1 polymer ?
#
loop_
_entity_poly.entity_id
_entity_poly.type
_entity_poly.pdbx_seq_one_letter_code
_entity_poly.pdbx_strand_id
1 'polypeptide(L)'
;QEVADILKIAKTTVYELIKRGDLNSYRVGNKMRIEMKDIEKYISNKKDNKSQYSLSENNLVTPVEFPLDSVHNNDFIICGQDIMLDILSRHLETYHLETRIYRSYVGSYNGLYSMYTKGASAATTHLWDASTDTYNLTYIKSLLPGIPTFVIHLAKRMQGFYVLKGNPKDIKTWQDLTKPNIIFANREKGSGTRVLLDENLKKLNINSSQINGYSRECTSHLAVASTIAR
;
A
#
# COMPACT_ATOMS: atom_id res chain seq x y z
N GLN A 1 28.69 -29.74 -9.94
CA GLN A 1 28.20 -30.65 -8.92
C GLN A 1 28.09 -29.92 -7.57
N GLU A 2 29.13 -29.31 -7.05
CA GLU A 2 29.19 -28.59 -5.77
C GLU A 2 28.01 -27.62 -5.53
N VAL A 3 27.64 -26.81 -6.53
CA VAL A 3 26.51 -25.87 -6.43
C VAL A 3 25.17 -26.60 -6.30
N ALA A 4 25.01 -27.72 -6.99
CA ALA A 4 23.81 -28.56 -6.86
C ALA A 4 23.68 -29.13 -5.45
N ASP A 5 24.79 -29.51 -4.84
CA ASP A 5 24.87 -30.05 -3.49
C ASP A 5 24.57 -28.96 -2.43
N ILE A 6 25.11 -27.72 -2.63
CA ILE A 6 24.87 -26.56 -1.76
C ILE A 6 23.39 -26.16 -1.80
N LEU A 7 22.80 -26.07 -2.99
CA LEU A 7 21.39 -25.66 -3.18
C LEU A 7 20.41 -26.81 -2.94
N LYS A 8 20.89 -28.05 -2.76
CA LYS A 8 20.08 -29.30 -2.61
C LYS A 8 19.09 -29.49 -3.75
N ILE A 9 19.53 -29.26 -4.99
CA ILE A 9 18.73 -29.41 -6.22
C ILE A 9 19.48 -30.24 -7.26
N ALA A 10 18.77 -30.72 -8.28
CA ALA A 10 19.38 -31.48 -9.37
C ALA A 10 20.34 -30.61 -10.20
N LYS A 11 21.41 -31.23 -10.75
CA LYS A 11 22.39 -30.54 -11.60
C LYS A 11 21.76 -29.90 -12.84
N THR A 12 20.73 -30.52 -13.40
CA THR A 12 19.93 -29.99 -14.51
C THR A 12 19.24 -28.67 -14.15
N THR A 13 18.70 -28.59 -12.95
CA THR A 13 18.06 -27.37 -12.42
C THR A 13 19.03 -26.22 -12.26
N VAL A 14 20.29 -26.48 -11.85
CA VAL A 14 21.33 -25.45 -11.79
C VAL A 14 21.61 -24.88 -13.20
N TYR A 15 21.67 -25.71 -14.22
CA TYR A 15 21.84 -25.23 -15.60
C TYR A 15 20.65 -24.42 -16.11
N GLU A 16 19.43 -24.78 -15.71
CA GLU A 16 18.24 -24.00 -16.04
C GLU A 16 18.22 -22.63 -15.36
N LEU A 17 18.66 -22.54 -14.09
CA LEU A 17 18.79 -21.28 -13.37
C LEU A 17 19.80 -20.36 -14.04
N ILE A 18 20.92 -20.88 -14.48
CA ILE A 18 21.93 -20.13 -15.24
C ILE A 18 21.36 -19.66 -16.58
N LYS A 19 20.66 -20.53 -17.31
CA LYS A 19 20.07 -20.20 -18.60
C LYS A 19 18.99 -19.12 -18.53
N ARG A 20 18.24 -19.05 -17.42
CA ARG A 20 17.24 -17.99 -17.15
C ARG A 20 17.84 -16.69 -16.61
N GLY A 21 19.14 -16.69 -16.25
CA GLY A 21 19.77 -15.55 -15.62
C GLY A 21 19.51 -15.43 -14.10
N ASP A 22 18.85 -16.41 -13.48
CA ASP A 22 18.56 -16.42 -12.05
C ASP A 22 19.80 -16.66 -11.20
N LEU A 23 20.84 -17.28 -11.77
CA LEU A 23 22.11 -17.58 -11.13
C LEU A 23 23.28 -17.18 -12.05
N ASN A 24 24.08 -16.21 -11.61
CA ASN A 24 25.22 -15.74 -12.38
C ASN A 24 26.33 -16.81 -12.45
N SER A 25 26.96 -16.94 -13.61
CA SER A 25 28.08 -17.84 -13.82
C SER A 25 29.08 -17.25 -14.79
N TYR A 26 30.33 -17.67 -14.67
CA TYR A 26 31.41 -17.31 -15.60
C TYR A 26 32.17 -18.53 -16.06
N ARG A 27 32.89 -18.43 -17.16
CA ARG A 27 33.70 -19.51 -17.73
C ARG A 27 35.17 -19.35 -17.41
N VAL A 28 35.79 -20.42 -16.98
CA VAL A 28 37.25 -20.53 -16.89
C VAL A 28 37.67 -21.71 -17.78
N GLY A 29 38.19 -21.40 -18.95
CA GLY A 29 38.41 -22.39 -20.00
C GLY A 29 37.12 -23.06 -20.45
N ASN A 30 37.07 -24.39 -20.45
CA ASN A 30 35.84 -25.15 -20.79
C ASN A 30 34.93 -25.45 -19.59
N LYS A 31 35.25 -24.91 -18.41
CA LYS A 31 34.47 -25.19 -17.19
C LYS A 31 33.67 -23.96 -16.77
N MET A 32 32.39 -24.16 -16.42
CA MET A 32 31.54 -23.15 -15.85
C MET A 32 31.78 -23.06 -14.35
N ARG A 33 31.88 -21.85 -13.83
CA ARG A 33 32.12 -21.52 -12.42
C ARG A 33 31.05 -20.55 -11.92
N ILE A 34 30.73 -20.64 -10.64
CA ILE A 34 29.78 -19.77 -9.93
C ILE A 34 30.48 -19.33 -8.64
N GLU A 35 30.41 -18.05 -8.34
CA GLU A 35 30.98 -17.54 -7.09
C GLU A 35 30.02 -17.79 -5.93
N MET A 36 30.57 -17.99 -4.73
CA MET A 36 29.78 -18.23 -3.53
C MET A 36 28.81 -17.07 -3.24
N LYS A 37 29.24 -15.83 -3.49
CA LYS A 37 28.40 -14.64 -3.33
C LYS A 37 27.15 -14.66 -4.22
N ASP A 38 27.21 -15.24 -5.42
CA ASP A 38 26.05 -15.35 -6.32
C ASP A 38 25.07 -16.43 -5.83
N ILE A 39 25.58 -17.49 -5.20
CA ILE A 39 24.77 -18.53 -4.56
C ILE A 39 24.05 -17.94 -3.34
N GLU A 40 24.74 -17.20 -2.48
CA GLU A 40 24.19 -16.53 -1.31
C GLU A 40 23.11 -15.51 -1.72
N LYS A 41 23.38 -14.71 -2.75
CA LYS A 41 22.40 -13.74 -3.30
C LYS A 41 21.17 -14.45 -3.84
N TYR A 42 21.31 -15.57 -4.54
CA TYR A 42 20.18 -16.37 -5.02
C TYR A 42 19.35 -16.93 -3.85
N ILE A 43 20.00 -17.44 -2.79
CA ILE A 43 19.32 -17.95 -1.59
C ILE A 43 18.56 -16.84 -0.86
N SER A 44 19.18 -15.66 -0.69
CA SER A 44 18.55 -14.49 -0.05
C SER A 44 17.30 -14.05 -0.83
N ASN A 45 17.43 -13.84 -2.12
CA ASN A 45 16.31 -13.45 -2.99
C ASN A 45 15.15 -14.47 -2.98
N LYS A 46 15.44 -15.76 -2.76
CA LYS A 46 14.41 -16.81 -2.63
C LYS A 46 13.81 -16.90 -1.24
N LYS A 47 14.55 -16.53 -0.19
CA LYS A 47 14.02 -16.43 1.18
C LYS A 47 13.06 -15.25 1.28
N ASP A 48 13.39 -14.11 0.68
CA ASP A 48 12.53 -12.93 0.65
C ASP A 48 11.23 -13.19 -0.11
N ASN A 49 11.26 -13.97 -1.20
CA ASN A 49 10.08 -14.40 -1.93
C ASN A 49 9.23 -15.48 -1.23
N LYS A 50 9.76 -16.23 -0.26
CA LYS A 50 8.99 -17.23 0.51
C LYS A 50 8.28 -16.64 1.73
N SER A 51 8.69 -15.46 2.19
CA SER A 51 8.01 -14.73 3.28
C SER A 51 6.64 -14.16 2.88
N GLN A 52 6.24 -14.23 1.63
CA GLN A 52 4.96 -13.73 1.15
C GLN A 52 3.78 -14.73 1.28
N TYR A 53 4.01 -15.96 1.74
CA TYR A 53 2.93 -16.97 1.86
C TYR A 53 2.86 -17.68 3.22
N SER A 54 3.22 -17.03 4.30
CA SER A 54 2.84 -17.50 5.64
C SER A 54 1.98 -16.44 6.32
N LEU A 55 0.69 -16.75 6.43
CA LEU A 55 -0.26 -16.07 7.31
C LEU A 55 0.27 -16.13 8.74
N SER A 56 0.91 -15.09 9.22
CA SER A 56 1.12 -14.87 10.64
C SER A 56 0.66 -13.47 11.01
N GLU A 57 -0.18 -13.43 12.01
CA GLU A 57 -0.78 -12.30 12.67
C GLU A 57 0.29 -11.34 13.18
N ASN A 58 0.72 -10.40 12.37
CA ASN A 58 1.34 -9.12 12.72
C ASN A 58 1.62 -8.35 11.41
N ASN A 59 0.54 -7.89 10.76
CA ASN A 59 0.64 -6.94 9.66
C ASN A 59 1.01 -5.54 10.21
N LEU A 60 2.26 -5.37 10.59
CA LEU A 60 2.93 -4.10 10.37
C LEU A 60 3.03 -3.96 8.86
N VAL A 61 2.24 -3.06 8.30
CA VAL A 61 2.33 -2.66 6.89
C VAL A 61 3.75 -2.16 6.68
N THR A 62 4.61 -3.02 6.13
CA THR A 62 5.90 -2.56 5.64
C THR A 62 5.61 -1.58 4.51
N PRO A 63 6.15 -0.37 4.56
CA PRO A 63 6.07 0.56 3.44
C PRO A 63 6.57 -0.17 2.19
N VAL A 64 5.90 0.01 1.08
CA VAL A 64 6.43 -0.46 -0.21
C VAL A 64 7.72 0.34 -0.43
N GLU A 65 8.86 -0.26 -0.10
CA GLU A 65 10.16 0.29 -0.46
C GLU A 65 10.27 0.18 -1.97
N PHE A 66 10.06 1.30 -2.64
CA PHE A 66 10.53 1.43 -4.02
C PHE A 66 12.06 1.34 -3.94
N PRO A 67 12.72 0.51 -4.79
CA PRO A 67 14.17 0.52 -4.87
C PRO A 67 14.62 1.95 -5.20
N LEU A 68 15.19 2.65 -4.23
CA LEU A 68 15.65 4.04 -4.39
C LEU A 68 16.69 4.18 -5.52
N ASP A 69 17.36 3.09 -5.87
CA ASP A 69 18.42 3.07 -6.89
C ASP A 69 17.90 3.19 -8.34
N SER A 70 16.59 3.12 -8.57
CA SER A 70 15.99 3.23 -9.91
C SER A 70 15.20 4.53 -10.13
N VAL A 71 15.05 5.38 -9.12
CA VAL A 71 14.37 6.67 -9.26
C VAL A 71 15.34 7.67 -9.91
N HIS A 72 15.14 7.96 -11.18
CA HIS A 72 15.86 9.03 -11.84
C HIS A 72 15.50 10.38 -11.22
N ASN A 73 16.44 11.33 -11.21
CA ASN A 73 16.28 12.67 -10.63
C ASN A 73 15.07 13.48 -11.18
N ASN A 74 14.40 12.98 -12.23
CA ASN A 74 13.26 13.61 -12.88
C ASN A 74 11.94 12.82 -12.70
N ASP A 75 11.89 11.80 -11.86
CA ASP A 75 10.67 11.04 -11.63
C ASP A 75 9.76 11.75 -10.61
N PHE A 76 8.47 11.86 -10.94
CA PHE A 76 7.47 12.46 -10.08
C PHE A 76 6.45 11.41 -9.64
N ILE A 77 6.44 11.05 -8.36
CA ILE A 77 5.59 9.99 -7.83
C ILE A 77 4.39 10.60 -7.10
N ILE A 78 3.18 10.23 -7.53
CA ILE A 78 1.91 10.68 -6.93
C ILE A 78 1.27 9.52 -6.17
N CYS A 79 1.16 9.64 -4.85
CA CYS A 79 0.47 8.71 -3.97
C CYS A 79 -1.02 9.02 -3.85
N GLY A 80 -1.87 7.99 -3.89
CA GLY A 80 -3.32 8.09 -3.68
C GLY A 80 -4.13 7.09 -4.49
N GLN A 81 -5.37 6.86 -4.08
CA GLN A 81 -6.24 5.83 -4.69
C GLN A 81 -7.35 6.41 -5.58
N ASP A 82 -7.37 7.73 -5.77
CA ASP A 82 -8.40 8.38 -6.57
C ASP A 82 -8.11 8.23 -8.08
N ILE A 83 -9.12 7.83 -8.84
CA ILE A 83 -9.02 7.69 -10.30
C ILE A 83 -8.74 9.03 -11.02
N MET A 84 -9.16 10.16 -10.43
CA MET A 84 -8.87 11.48 -11.00
C MET A 84 -7.36 11.77 -11.04
N LEU A 85 -6.57 11.11 -10.19
CA LEU A 85 -5.13 11.25 -10.23
C LEU A 85 -4.51 10.56 -11.45
N ASP A 86 -5.15 9.55 -12.03
CA ASP A 86 -4.69 8.93 -13.28
C ASP A 86 -4.87 9.89 -14.46
N ILE A 87 -5.98 10.64 -14.45
CA ILE A 87 -6.24 11.71 -15.43
C ILE A 87 -5.22 12.84 -15.23
N LEU A 88 -5.00 13.26 -13.99
CA LEU A 88 -4.01 14.28 -13.66
C LEU A 88 -2.59 13.89 -14.09
N SER A 89 -2.19 12.65 -13.83
CA SER A 89 -0.87 12.14 -14.21
C SER A 89 -0.65 12.24 -15.72
N ARG A 90 -1.62 11.77 -16.51
CA ARG A 90 -1.56 11.88 -18.00
C ARG A 90 -1.51 13.33 -18.47
N HIS A 91 -2.27 14.20 -17.82
CA HIS A 91 -2.28 15.62 -18.16
C HIS A 91 -0.91 16.26 -17.86
N LEU A 92 -0.32 15.99 -16.71
CA LEU A 92 1.00 16.47 -16.34
C LEU A 92 2.09 15.99 -17.30
N GLU A 93 2.06 14.72 -17.72
CA GLU A 93 3.00 14.17 -18.72
C GLU A 93 2.92 14.90 -20.05
N THR A 94 1.75 15.39 -20.43
CA THR A 94 1.56 16.14 -21.68
C THR A 94 2.27 17.50 -21.64
N TYR A 95 2.35 18.15 -20.49
CA TYR A 95 2.98 19.47 -20.32
C TYR A 95 4.45 19.40 -19.87
N HIS A 96 4.87 18.27 -19.32
CA HIS A 96 6.22 18.08 -18.77
C HIS A 96 6.88 16.84 -19.37
N LEU A 97 7.22 16.92 -20.66
CA LEU A 97 7.73 15.80 -21.47
C LEU A 97 9.01 15.15 -20.94
N GLU A 98 9.79 15.87 -20.12
CA GLU A 98 11.03 15.36 -19.52
C GLU A 98 10.80 14.68 -18.15
N THR A 99 9.60 14.79 -17.58
CA THR A 99 9.28 14.24 -16.26
C THR A 99 8.39 13.01 -16.40
N ARG A 100 8.81 11.90 -15.85
CA ARG A 100 8.00 10.68 -15.78
C ARG A 100 7.10 10.74 -14.56
N ILE A 101 5.80 10.52 -14.75
CA ILE A 101 4.82 10.56 -13.68
C ILE A 101 4.43 9.12 -13.32
N TYR A 102 4.70 8.73 -12.09
CA TYR A 102 4.33 7.42 -11.56
C TYR A 102 3.20 7.51 -10.55
N ARG A 103 2.36 6.50 -10.51
CA ARG A 103 1.27 6.39 -9.54
C ARG A 103 1.57 5.31 -8.51
N SER A 104 1.31 5.66 -7.24
CA SER A 104 1.33 4.72 -6.13
C SER A 104 -0.04 4.70 -5.44
N TYR A 105 -0.72 3.54 -5.49
CA TYR A 105 -2.10 3.38 -5.00
C TYR A 105 -2.13 3.04 -3.51
N VAL A 106 -1.65 3.94 -2.69
CA VAL A 106 -1.62 3.80 -1.23
C VAL A 106 -2.62 4.72 -0.54
N GLY A 107 -3.02 4.37 0.68
CA GLY A 107 -3.92 5.19 1.50
C GLY A 107 -3.25 6.49 1.99
N SER A 108 -4.07 7.39 2.55
CA SER A 108 -3.65 8.74 2.94
C SER A 108 -2.44 8.79 3.88
N TYR A 109 -2.42 7.95 4.92
CA TYR A 109 -1.31 7.89 5.88
C TYR A 109 -0.01 7.43 5.19
N ASN A 110 -0.09 6.33 4.45
CA ASN A 110 1.08 5.77 3.76
C ASN A 110 1.61 6.71 2.67
N GLY A 111 0.72 7.48 2.02
CA GLY A 111 1.11 8.54 1.07
C GLY A 111 1.95 9.62 1.73
N LEU A 112 1.51 10.15 2.89
CA LEU A 112 2.28 11.13 3.65
C LEU A 112 3.60 10.54 4.18
N TYR A 113 3.57 9.31 4.67
CA TYR A 113 4.79 8.62 5.09
C TYR A 113 5.78 8.43 3.94
N SER A 114 5.31 8.08 2.75
CA SER A 114 6.16 8.01 1.54
C SER A 114 6.78 9.35 1.18
N MET A 115 6.06 10.46 1.36
CA MET A 115 6.65 11.80 1.19
C MET A 115 7.75 12.08 2.22
N TYR A 116 7.56 11.68 3.47
CA TYR A 116 8.58 11.83 4.52
C TYR A 116 9.86 11.07 4.18
N THR A 117 9.73 9.84 3.71
CA THR A 117 10.86 8.97 3.34
C THR A 117 11.42 9.24 1.94
N LYS A 118 10.98 10.32 1.27
CA LYS A 118 11.37 10.69 -0.10
C LYS A 118 10.98 9.66 -1.17
N GLY A 119 10.04 8.77 -0.88
CA GLY A 119 9.47 7.81 -1.83
C GLY A 119 8.31 8.38 -2.65
N ALA A 120 7.89 9.64 -2.41
CA ALA A 120 6.83 10.29 -3.18
C ALA A 120 7.04 11.80 -3.27
N SER A 121 6.68 12.38 -4.42
CA SER A 121 6.72 13.82 -4.68
C SER A 121 5.43 14.51 -4.28
N ALA A 122 4.30 13.82 -4.37
CA ALA A 122 2.99 14.30 -3.98
C ALA A 122 2.14 13.18 -3.38
N ALA A 123 1.26 13.52 -2.43
CA ALA A 123 0.30 12.58 -1.86
C ALA A 123 -1.07 13.23 -1.72
N THR A 124 -2.12 12.51 -2.09
CA THR A 124 -3.48 12.92 -1.75
C THR A 124 -3.89 12.35 -0.41
N THR A 125 -4.53 13.18 0.40
CA THR A 125 -4.92 12.82 1.76
C THR A 125 -6.29 13.40 2.11
N HIS A 126 -7.03 12.66 2.96
CA HIS A 126 -8.31 13.11 3.53
C HIS A 126 -8.42 12.57 4.98
N LEU A 127 -7.42 12.86 5.78
CA LEU A 127 -7.35 12.48 7.19
C LEU A 127 -8.09 13.52 8.04
N TRP A 128 -9.22 13.11 8.60
CA TRP A 128 -10.01 13.96 9.47
C TRP A 128 -9.53 13.89 10.92
N ASP A 129 -9.40 15.04 11.56
CA ASP A 129 -9.03 15.18 12.96
C ASP A 129 -10.26 15.65 13.74
N ALA A 130 -10.77 14.80 14.62
CA ALA A 130 -11.95 15.09 15.43
C ALA A 130 -11.73 16.20 16.46
N SER A 131 -10.49 16.46 16.88
CA SER A 131 -10.18 17.47 17.89
C SER A 131 -10.23 18.88 17.34
N THR A 132 -9.88 19.07 16.07
CA THR A 132 -9.85 20.36 15.39
C THR A 132 -11.00 20.53 14.39
N ASP A 133 -11.77 19.47 14.12
CA ASP A 133 -12.78 19.37 13.06
C ASP A 133 -12.24 19.79 11.68
N THR A 134 -10.96 19.52 11.43
CA THR A 134 -10.29 19.85 10.17
C THR A 134 -9.71 18.63 9.49
N TYR A 135 -9.44 18.76 8.19
CA TYR A 135 -8.79 17.71 7.41
C TYR A 135 -7.31 18.01 7.19
N ASN A 136 -6.50 16.99 7.24
CA ASN A 136 -5.12 16.89 6.77
C ASN A 136 -4.09 17.69 7.57
N LEU A 137 -4.34 18.94 7.97
CA LEU A 137 -3.31 19.86 8.47
C LEU A 137 -2.57 19.34 9.71
N THR A 138 -3.29 18.77 10.69
CA THR A 138 -2.69 18.19 11.90
C THR A 138 -1.80 17.00 11.55
N TYR A 139 -2.28 16.14 10.66
CA TYR A 139 -1.53 14.96 10.21
C TYR A 139 -0.30 15.34 9.37
N ILE A 140 -0.42 16.32 8.48
CA ILE A 140 0.73 16.81 7.70
C ILE A 140 1.82 17.32 8.63
N LYS A 141 1.47 18.17 9.61
CA LYS A 141 2.44 18.69 10.59
C LYS A 141 3.12 17.59 11.39
N SER A 142 2.38 16.54 11.75
CA SER A 142 2.90 15.44 12.56
C SER A 142 3.73 14.42 11.76
N LEU A 143 3.34 14.14 10.52
CA LEU A 143 3.97 13.12 9.68
C LEU A 143 5.09 13.66 8.78
N LEU A 144 5.13 14.99 8.54
CA LEU A 144 6.14 15.63 7.73
C LEU A 144 6.90 16.72 8.53
N PRO A 145 7.44 16.37 9.72
CA PRO A 145 8.13 17.35 10.54
C PRO A 145 9.36 17.92 9.81
N GLY A 146 9.44 19.24 9.71
CA GLY A 146 10.58 19.93 9.09
C GLY A 146 10.63 19.87 7.56
N ILE A 147 9.64 19.26 6.90
CA ILE A 147 9.57 19.22 5.44
C ILE A 147 8.64 20.33 4.96
N PRO A 148 9.14 21.32 4.18
CA PRO A 148 8.29 22.31 3.54
C PRO A 148 7.33 21.64 2.56
N THR A 149 6.03 21.89 2.72
CA THR A 149 4.99 21.30 1.88
C THR A 149 3.99 22.34 1.42
N PHE A 150 3.52 22.17 0.17
CA PHE A 150 2.37 22.90 -0.33
C PHE A 150 1.12 22.05 -0.16
N VAL A 151 0.06 22.63 0.39
CA VAL A 151 -1.24 21.95 0.56
C VAL A 151 -2.23 22.55 -0.42
N ILE A 152 -2.70 21.74 -1.35
CA ILE A 152 -3.64 22.15 -2.39
C ILE A 152 -4.99 21.47 -2.12
N HIS A 153 -6.07 22.24 -2.06
CA HIS A 153 -7.41 21.70 -1.96
C HIS A 153 -7.88 21.22 -3.33
N LEU A 154 -7.92 19.92 -3.52
CA LEU A 154 -8.24 19.31 -4.81
C LEU A 154 -9.76 19.17 -5.02
N ALA A 155 -10.49 18.61 -4.05
CA ALA A 155 -11.93 18.36 -4.16
C ALA A 155 -12.59 18.17 -2.78
N LYS A 156 -13.89 18.40 -2.71
CA LYS A 156 -14.78 17.98 -1.59
C LYS A 156 -15.62 16.79 -2.03
N ARG A 157 -15.76 15.80 -1.15
CA ARG A 157 -16.56 14.60 -1.43
C ARG A 157 -17.38 14.21 -0.20
N MET A 158 -18.57 13.68 -0.46
CA MET A 158 -19.37 13.04 0.57
C MET A 158 -18.81 11.65 0.86
N GLN A 159 -18.65 11.31 2.14
CA GLN A 159 -18.36 9.95 2.58
C GLN A 159 -19.61 9.36 3.23
N GLY A 160 -19.83 8.07 3.04
CA GLY A 160 -21.00 7.39 3.56
C GLY A 160 -20.80 5.88 3.63
N PHE A 161 -21.85 5.18 4.03
CA PHE A 161 -21.89 3.73 4.08
C PHE A 161 -22.36 3.15 2.75
N TYR A 162 -21.65 2.15 2.24
CA TYR A 162 -22.20 1.27 1.22
C TYR A 162 -23.17 0.29 1.88
N VAL A 163 -24.40 0.28 1.39
CA VAL A 163 -25.45 -0.62 1.87
C VAL A 163 -26.17 -1.28 0.69
N LEU A 164 -26.82 -2.40 0.93
CA LEU A 164 -27.69 -3.01 -0.09
C LEU A 164 -28.78 -2.05 -0.54
N LYS A 165 -29.27 -2.21 -1.76
CA LYS A 165 -30.33 -1.38 -2.33
C LYS A 165 -31.55 -1.36 -1.39
N GLY A 166 -32.04 -0.16 -1.11
CA GLY A 166 -33.15 0.07 -0.19
C GLY A 166 -32.77 0.08 1.29
N ASN A 167 -31.47 -0.09 1.62
CA ASN A 167 -30.99 -0.08 3.01
C ASN A 167 -31.82 -0.95 3.98
N PRO A 168 -31.95 -2.27 3.73
CA PRO A 168 -32.89 -3.15 4.46
C PRO A 168 -32.56 -3.28 5.94
N LYS A 169 -31.36 -2.88 6.36
CA LYS A 169 -30.93 -2.90 7.77
C LYS A 169 -31.04 -1.54 8.45
N ASP A 170 -31.57 -0.55 7.76
CA ASP A 170 -31.77 0.82 8.24
C ASP A 170 -30.54 1.41 8.94
N ILE A 171 -29.41 1.43 8.20
CA ILE A 171 -28.13 1.98 8.66
C ILE A 171 -28.08 3.46 8.27
N LYS A 172 -28.05 4.36 9.23
CA LYS A 172 -28.07 5.82 9.04
C LYS A 172 -26.96 6.53 9.81
N THR A 173 -26.54 5.96 10.93
CA THR A 173 -25.61 6.57 11.88
C THR A 173 -24.43 5.64 12.17
N TRP A 174 -23.38 6.18 12.78
CA TRP A 174 -22.23 5.39 13.23
C TRP A 174 -22.62 4.36 14.32
N GLN A 175 -23.60 4.69 15.16
CA GLN A 175 -24.12 3.80 16.20
C GLN A 175 -24.78 2.55 15.62
N ASP A 176 -25.36 2.65 14.44
CA ASP A 176 -26.02 1.50 13.80
C ASP A 176 -25.04 0.37 13.46
N LEU A 177 -23.74 0.67 13.35
CA LEU A 177 -22.72 -0.34 13.11
C LEU A 177 -22.56 -1.35 14.24
N THR A 178 -23.05 -1.03 15.46
CA THR A 178 -23.03 -1.93 16.63
C THR A 178 -24.22 -2.90 16.67
N LYS A 179 -25.18 -2.77 15.76
CA LYS A 179 -26.34 -3.69 15.70
C LYS A 179 -25.87 -5.13 15.46
N PRO A 180 -26.40 -6.13 16.18
CA PRO A 180 -25.89 -7.52 16.12
C PRO A 180 -26.06 -8.19 14.76
N ASN A 181 -27.02 -7.73 13.95
CA ASN A 181 -27.29 -8.26 12.61
C ASN A 181 -26.46 -7.56 11.50
N ILE A 182 -25.56 -6.63 11.85
CA ILE A 182 -24.68 -5.96 10.92
C ILE A 182 -23.33 -6.70 10.87
N ILE A 183 -22.84 -6.95 9.67
CA ILE A 183 -21.47 -7.38 9.42
C ILE A 183 -20.81 -6.27 8.61
N PHE A 184 -19.80 -5.65 9.19
CA PHE A 184 -19.09 -4.52 8.61
C PHE A 184 -17.90 -4.97 7.77
N ALA A 185 -17.68 -4.35 6.62
CA ALA A 185 -16.46 -4.46 5.84
C ALA A 185 -15.72 -3.12 5.91
N ASN A 186 -14.57 -3.15 6.55
CA ASN A 186 -13.78 -1.96 6.82
C ASN A 186 -12.77 -1.67 5.70
N ARG A 187 -12.21 -0.49 5.72
CA ARG A 187 -11.03 -0.18 4.94
C ARG A 187 -9.75 -0.52 5.71
N GLU A 188 -8.67 -0.69 5.00
CA GLU A 188 -7.34 -0.93 5.55
C GLU A 188 -6.89 0.21 6.47
N LYS A 189 -6.04 -0.12 7.44
CA LYS A 189 -5.41 0.87 8.34
C LYS A 189 -4.62 1.91 7.52
N GLY A 190 -4.72 3.18 7.94
CA GLY A 190 -4.05 4.28 7.27
C GLY A 190 -4.80 4.85 6.05
N SER A 191 -5.91 4.26 5.61
CA SER A 191 -6.83 4.93 4.68
C SER A 191 -7.58 6.05 5.40
N GLY A 192 -7.84 7.17 4.68
CA GLY A 192 -8.57 8.28 5.28
C GLY A 192 -9.98 7.93 5.72
N THR A 193 -10.64 7.00 5.03
CA THR A 193 -11.97 6.47 5.41
C THR A 193 -11.89 5.69 6.72
N ARG A 194 -10.82 4.91 6.95
CA ARG A 194 -10.62 4.20 8.22
C ARG A 194 -10.36 5.17 9.36
N VAL A 195 -9.54 6.18 9.15
CA VAL A 195 -9.28 7.23 10.16
C VAL A 195 -10.59 7.96 10.51
N LEU A 196 -11.41 8.32 9.53
CA LEU A 196 -12.71 8.94 9.76
C LEU A 196 -13.63 8.07 10.63
N LEU A 197 -13.68 6.75 10.35
CA LEU A 197 -14.43 5.80 11.18
C LEU A 197 -13.90 5.80 12.61
N ASP A 198 -12.61 5.55 12.79
CA ASP A 198 -11.99 5.38 14.10
C ASP A 198 -12.12 6.64 14.98
N GLU A 199 -11.96 7.83 14.40
CA GLU A 199 -12.18 9.11 15.09
C GLU A 199 -13.66 9.33 15.48
N ASN A 200 -14.61 8.94 14.62
CA ASN A 200 -16.04 9.01 14.97
C ASN A 200 -16.39 8.02 16.06
N LEU A 201 -15.90 6.79 16.03
CA LEU A 201 -16.11 5.79 17.08
C LEU A 201 -15.58 6.31 18.42
N LYS A 202 -14.38 6.88 18.41
CA LYS A 202 -13.76 7.51 19.60
C LYS A 202 -14.62 8.65 20.14
N LYS A 203 -15.10 9.57 19.29
CA LYS A 203 -15.97 10.68 19.66
C LYS A 203 -17.29 10.22 20.27
N LEU A 204 -17.80 9.07 19.82
CA LEU A 204 -19.06 8.48 20.30
C LEU A 204 -18.86 7.48 21.45
N ASN A 205 -17.63 7.27 21.93
CA ASN A 205 -17.26 6.28 22.94
C ASN A 205 -17.69 4.84 22.57
N ILE A 206 -17.67 4.50 21.28
CA ILE A 206 -17.97 3.16 20.77
C ILE A 206 -16.66 2.37 20.69
N ASN A 207 -16.62 1.23 21.38
CA ASN A 207 -15.48 0.33 21.25
C ASN A 207 -15.57 -0.44 19.93
N SER A 208 -14.47 -0.50 19.19
CA SER A 208 -14.40 -1.23 17.91
C SER A 208 -14.74 -2.72 18.03
N SER A 209 -14.53 -3.33 19.20
CA SER A 209 -14.96 -4.71 19.49
C SER A 209 -16.47 -4.94 19.44
N GLN A 210 -17.27 -3.88 19.54
CA GLN A 210 -18.72 -3.95 19.42
C GLN A 210 -19.20 -4.03 17.96
N ILE A 211 -18.30 -3.81 16.99
CA ILE A 211 -18.62 -3.84 15.57
C ILE A 211 -18.20 -5.18 14.98
N ASN A 212 -19.18 -6.01 14.63
CA ASN A 212 -18.91 -7.28 13.97
C ASN A 212 -18.31 -7.04 12.58
N GLY A 213 -17.11 -7.58 12.35
CA GLY A 213 -16.36 -7.40 11.09
C GLY A 213 -15.46 -6.16 11.04
N TYR A 214 -15.25 -5.45 12.18
CA TYR A 214 -14.34 -4.30 12.24
C TYR A 214 -12.91 -4.61 11.73
N SER A 215 -12.39 -5.79 12.02
CA SER A 215 -11.07 -6.25 11.55
C SER A 215 -11.07 -6.77 10.10
N ARG A 216 -12.23 -6.83 9.44
CA ARG A 216 -12.37 -7.32 8.07
C ARG A 216 -12.01 -6.21 7.10
N GLU A 217 -10.75 -6.19 6.69
CA GLU A 217 -10.17 -5.10 5.88
C GLU A 217 -10.29 -5.35 4.37
N CYS A 218 -10.60 -4.30 3.65
CA CYS A 218 -10.63 -4.21 2.19
C CYS A 218 -9.67 -3.12 1.73
N THR A 219 -8.83 -3.42 0.75
CA THR A 219 -7.75 -2.53 0.27
C THR A 219 -8.19 -1.47 -0.75
N SER A 220 -9.46 -1.51 -1.20
CA SER A 220 -10.00 -0.54 -2.14
C SER A 220 -11.48 -0.27 -1.92
N HIS A 221 -11.99 0.86 -2.42
CA HIS A 221 -13.42 1.16 -2.42
C HIS A 221 -14.23 0.13 -3.21
N LEU A 222 -13.67 -0.35 -4.33
CA LEU A 222 -14.31 -1.38 -5.16
C LEU A 222 -14.42 -2.71 -4.40
N ALA A 223 -13.39 -3.09 -3.63
CA ALA A 223 -13.42 -4.30 -2.82
C ALA A 223 -14.51 -4.23 -1.73
N VAL A 224 -14.69 -3.06 -1.07
CA VAL A 224 -15.80 -2.84 -0.14
C VAL A 224 -17.13 -2.98 -0.85
N ALA A 225 -17.34 -2.28 -1.96
CA ALA A 225 -18.59 -2.33 -2.72
C ALA A 225 -18.92 -3.76 -3.18
N SER A 226 -17.94 -4.50 -3.69
CA SER A 226 -18.09 -5.90 -4.10
C SER A 226 -18.46 -6.82 -2.92
N THR A 227 -17.93 -6.55 -1.72
CA THR A 227 -18.25 -7.32 -0.51
C THR A 227 -19.69 -7.10 -0.07
N ILE A 228 -20.24 -5.89 -0.23
CA ILE A 228 -21.62 -5.56 0.14
C ILE A 228 -22.62 -6.08 -0.91
N ALA A 229 -22.23 -6.14 -2.18
CA ALA A 229 -23.10 -6.59 -3.28
C ALA A 229 -23.35 -8.11 -3.32
N ARG A 230 -22.58 -8.91 -2.57
CA ARG A 230 -22.70 -10.37 -2.43
C ARG A 230 -23.66 -10.75 -1.31
#